data_03fbe3891d282b86e9fce43c17218994
#
_entry.id   03fbe3891d282b86e9fce43c17218994
#
_cell.length_a   1.000
_cell.length_b   1.000
_cell.length_c   1.000
_cell.angle_alpha   90.00
_cell.angle_beta   90.00
_cell.angle_gamma   90.00
#
_symmetry.space_group_name_H-M   'P 1'
#
loop_
_entity.id
_entity.type
_entity.pdbx_description
1 polymer ?
#
loop_
_entity_poly.entity_id
_entity_poly.type
_entity_poly.pdbx_seq_one_letter_code
_entity_poly.pdbx_strand_id
1 'polypeptide(L)'
;FECLEAIDIAQFNEDMSRLLAGERVELPTFNFKTGKREYKGKFKQLGKNDILVIEGIHGINDQLSYALPRESKFKIYISALTQLNVDEHNRIPTTDGRLLRRIVRDARTRGEENHIFPYQETADVMFNSALIYELAVLKVYAEPLLFGIERDAPEYVEAKRLLKFLDYFVPMPADQIPNSSLVREFIGGSCFDV
;
A
#
# COMPACT_ATOMS: atom_id res chain seq x y z
N PHE A 1 6.37 -11.40 9.07
CA PHE A 1 6.18 -11.50 7.61
C PHE A 1 6.49 -10.21 6.85
N GLU A 2 6.53 -9.05 7.49
CA GLU A 2 6.78 -7.75 6.85
C GLU A 2 8.24 -7.25 7.00
N CYS A 3 9.16 -8.09 7.43
CA CYS A 3 10.59 -7.76 7.47
C CYS A 3 11.28 -8.09 6.15
N LEU A 4 12.38 -7.39 5.86
CA LEU A 4 13.13 -7.57 4.63
C LEU A 4 13.67 -9.02 4.49
N GLU A 5 14.00 -9.64 5.61
CA GLU A 5 14.52 -11.02 5.71
C GLU A 5 13.50 -12.09 5.31
N ALA A 6 12.20 -11.73 5.23
CA ALA A 6 11.18 -12.61 4.69
C ALA A 6 11.25 -12.75 3.16
N ILE A 7 12.00 -11.88 2.49
CA ILE A 7 12.21 -11.90 1.05
C ILE A 7 13.51 -12.64 0.74
N ASP A 8 13.50 -13.49 -0.29
CA ASP A 8 14.73 -14.06 -0.86
C ASP A 8 15.49 -12.98 -1.65
N ILE A 9 16.25 -12.17 -0.91
CA ILE A 9 16.96 -11.01 -1.47
C ILE A 9 18.00 -11.44 -2.51
N ALA A 10 18.65 -12.59 -2.32
CA ALA A 10 19.65 -13.10 -3.25
C ALA A 10 19.02 -13.45 -4.60
N GLN A 11 17.93 -14.21 -4.58
CA GLN A 11 17.17 -14.56 -5.78
C GLN A 11 16.59 -13.32 -6.47
N PHE A 12 16.06 -12.37 -5.68
CA PHE A 12 15.56 -11.10 -6.23
C PHE A 12 16.64 -10.35 -7.01
N ASN A 13 17.85 -10.21 -6.44
CA ASN A 13 18.94 -9.50 -7.11
C ASN A 13 19.47 -10.24 -8.35
N GLU A 14 19.50 -11.57 -8.31
CA GLU A 14 19.87 -12.39 -9.47
C GLU A 14 18.85 -12.21 -10.61
N ASP A 15 17.58 -12.37 -10.33
CA ASP A 15 16.51 -12.23 -11.33
C ASP A 15 16.47 -10.83 -11.93
N MET A 16 16.60 -9.77 -11.10
CA MET A 16 16.63 -8.39 -11.56
C MET A 16 17.86 -8.08 -12.42
N SER A 17 19.03 -8.58 -12.04
CA SER A 17 20.26 -8.39 -12.82
C SER A 17 20.16 -9.05 -14.20
N ARG A 18 19.61 -10.24 -14.29
CA ARG A 18 19.37 -10.96 -15.54
C ARG A 18 18.34 -10.26 -16.42
N LEU A 19 17.26 -9.73 -15.83
CA LEU A 19 16.25 -8.92 -16.55
C LEU A 19 16.88 -7.65 -17.14
N LEU A 20 17.71 -6.94 -16.38
CA LEU A 20 18.42 -5.75 -16.87
C LEU A 20 19.44 -6.08 -17.98
N ALA A 21 19.99 -7.30 -17.98
CA ALA A 21 20.82 -7.81 -19.07
C ALA A 21 20.01 -8.22 -20.32
N GLY A 22 18.67 -8.12 -20.27
CA GLY A 22 17.78 -8.50 -21.37
C GLY A 22 17.50 -10.00 -21.47
N GLU A 23 17.85 -10.77 -20.44
CA GLU A 23 17.55 -12.20 -20.39
C GLU A 23 16.07 -12.47 -20.13
N ARG A 24 15.62 -13.63 -20.56
CA ARG A 24 14.31 -14.15 -20.23
C ARG A 24 14.36 -14.89 -18.90
N VAL A 25 13.64 -14.38 -17.89
CA VAL A 25 13.64 -14.89 -16.52
C VAL A 25 12.26 -15.37 -16.13
N GLU A 26 12.19 -16.56 -15.52
CA GLU A 26 10.96 -17.02 -14.88
C GLU A 26 10.82 -16.43 -13.50
N LEU A 27 9.77 -15.61 -13.28
CA LEU A 27 9.53 -14.97 -12.00
C LEU A 27 8.73 -15.89 -11.08
N PRO A 28 9.18 -16.05 -9.82
CA PRO A 28 8.45 -16.84 -8.84
C PRO A 28 7.12 -16.18 -8.46
N THR A 29 6.18 -17.00 -8.04
CA THR A 29 4.91 -16.57 -7.43
C THR A 29 4.85 -17.13 -6.03
N PHE A 30 4.48 -16.30 -5.05
CA PHE A 30 4.26 -16.77 -3.70
C PHE A 30 2.85 -17.35 -3.54
N ASN A 31 2.77 -18.55 -3.00
CA ASN A 31 1.50 -19.19 -2.68
C ASN A 31 1.17 -18.95 -1.20
N PHE A 32 0.25 -18.03 -0.93
CA PHE A 32 -0.15 -17.66 0.43
C PHE A 32 -0.82 -18.81 1.21
N LYS A 33 -1.43 -19.80 0.52
CA LYS A 33 -2.05 -20.96 1.17
C LYS A 33 -1.04 -21.96 1.69
N THR A 34 0.06 -22.15 0.95
CA THR A 34 1.10 -23.13 1.28
C THR A 34 2.33 -22.50 1.95
N GLY A 35 2.43 -21.16 1.94
CA GLY A 35 3.59 -20.43 2.41
C GLY A 35 4.87 -20.69 1.59
N LYS A 36 4.72 -21.11 0.33
CA LYS A 36 5.84 -21.51 -0.51
C LYS A 36 5.94 -20.70 -1.80
N ARG A 37 7.16 -20.56 -2.30
CA ARG A 37 7.46 -20.05 -3.63
C ARG A 37 7.17 -21.14 -4.67
N GLU A 38 6.52 -20.75 -5.76
CA GLU A 38 6.18 -21.62 -6.88
C GLU A 38 6.58 -20.95 -8.20
N TYR A 39 7.03 -21.78 -9.16
CA TYR A 39 7.27 -21.35 -10.52
C TYR A 39 6.12 -21.85 -11.38
N LYS A 40 5.42 -20.91 -12.04
CA LYS A 40 4.17 -21.18 -12.80
C LYS A 40 4.31 -20.87 -14.30
N GLY A 41 5.52 -20.86 -14.82
CA GLY A 41 5.78 -20.52 -16.22
C GLY A 41 5.60 -19.02 -16.52
N LYS A 42 5.67 -18.14 -15.52
CA LYS A 42 5.58 -16.68 -15.73
C LYS A 42 6.94 -16.12 -16.09
N PHE A 43 7.20 -16.00 -17.37
CA PHE A 43 8.44 -15.41 -17.87
C PHE A 43 8.30 -13.92 -18.12
N LYS A 44 9.35 -13.18 -17.80
CA LYS A 44 9.51 -11.77 -18.17
C LYS A 44 10.85 -11.58 -18.87
N GLN A 45 10.88 -10.66 -19.82
CA GLN A 45 12.08 -10.24 -20.52
C GLN A 45 11.95 -8.74 -20.77
N LEU A 46 13.00 -7.97 -20.52
CA LEU A 46 13.01 -6.53 -20.78
C LEU A 46 13.63 -6.25 -22.14
N GLY A 47 12.93 -5.44 -22.93
CA GLY A 47 13.47 -4.83 -24.13
C GLY A 47 14.34 -3.61 -23.80
N LYS A 48 15.02 -3.08 -24.81
CA LYS A 48 15.98 -1.97 -24.64
C LYS A 48 15.36 -0.68 -24.07
N ASN A 49 14.08 -0.46 -24.30
CA ASN A 49 13.36 0.75 -23.89
C ASN A 49 12.31 0.47 -22.78
N ASP A 50 12.31 -0.70 -22.21
CA ASP A 50 11.35 -1.06 -21.16
C ASP A 50 11.80 -0.51 -19.82
N ILE A 51 10.81 -0.16 -19.00
CA ILE A 51 10.99 0.23 -17.61
C ILE A 51 10.32 -0.84 -16.75
N LEU A 52 11.06 -1.39 -15.79
CA LEU A 52 10.52 -2.30 -14.80
C LEU A 52 10.06 -1.51 -13.58
N VAL A 53 8.76 -1.53 -13.31
CA VAL A 53 8.19 -0.97 -12.08
C VAL A 53 8.12 -2.06 -11.03
N ILE A 54 8.73 -1.80 -9.88
CA ILE A 54 8.73 -2.68 -8.71
C ILE A 54 8.03 -1.94 -7.59
N GLU A 55 6.95 -2.51 -7.06
CA GLU A 55 6.23 -1.97 -5.93
C GLU A 55 6.32 -2.90 -4.72
N GLY A 56 6.26 -2.33 -3.54
CA GLY A 56 6.25 -3.06 -2.28
C GLY A 56 6.81 -2.24 -1.13
N ILE A 57 6.54 -2.70 0.09
CA ILE A 57 6.95 -2.01 1.32
C ILE A 57 8.47 -1.85 1.45
N HIS A 58 9.25 -2.71 0.79
CA HIS A 58 10.71 -2.66 0.75
C HIS A 58 11.26 -2.08 -0.55
N GLY A 59 10.41 -1.61 -1.49
CA GLY A 59 10.82 -1.21 -2.83
C GLY A 59 11.89 -0.11 -2.87
N ILE A 60 11.90 0.80 -1.89
CA ILE A 60 12.89 1.89 -1.78
C ILE A 60 14.12 1.53 -0.91
N ASN A 61 14.10 0.37 -0.24
CA ASN A 61 15.22 -0.07 0.58
C ASN A 61 16.39 -0.52 -0.29
N ASP A 62 17.55 0.11 -0.14
CA ASP A 62 18.75 -0.23 -0.90
C ASP A 62 19.25 -1.66 -0.64
N GLN A 63 18.97 -2.20 0.53
CA GLN A 63 19.30 -3.59 0.86
C GLN A 63 18.55 -4.60 0.01
N LEU A 64 17.30 -4.29 -0.42
CA LEU A 64 16.55 -5.15 -1.31
C LEU A 64 17.23 -5.30 -2.68
N SER A 65 17.77 -4.22 -3.21
CA SER A 65 18.32 -4.16 -4.56
C SER A 65 19.81 -3.80 -4.57
N TYR A 66 20.57 -4.39 -3.63
CA TYR A 66 21.98 -4.05 -3.40
C TYR A 66 22.89 -4.31 -4.61
N ALA A 67 22.57 -5.32 -5.41
CA ALA A 67 23.38 -5.69 -6.58
C ALA A 67 23.09 -4.83 -7.82
N LEU A 68 22.01 -4.03 -7.81
CA LEU A 68 21.64 -3.18 -8.94
C LEU A 68 22.35 -1.83 -8.87
N PRO A 69 22.92 -1.32 -9.99
CA PRO A 69 23.53 0.01 -10.02
C PRO A 69 22.57 1.12 -9.62
N ARG A 70 23.05 2.14 -8.88
CA ARG A 70 22.20 3.25 -8.41
C ARG A 70 21.63 4.05 -9.59
N GLU A 71 22.38 4.21 -10.65
CA GLU A 71 21.99 4.91 -11.87
C GLU A 71 20.91 4.20 -12.68
N SER A 72 20.68 2.90 -12.43
CA SER A 72 19.58 2.15 -13.04
C SER A 72 18.27 2.24 -12.24
N LYS A 73 18.26 2.93 -11.10
CA LYS A 73 17.14 3.00 -10.17
C LYS A 73 16.60 4.41 -10.06
N PHE A 74 15.26 4.53 -10.10
CA PHE A 74 14.55 5.74 -9.73
C PHE A 74 13.52 5.40 -8.66
N LYS A 75 13.64 5.99 -7.49
CA LYS A 75 12.85 5.66 -6.30
C LYS A 75 11.74 6.66 -6.08
N ILE A 76 10.51 6.16 -6.02
CA ILE A 76 9.33 6.97 -5.73
C ILE A 76 8.75 6.53 -4.39
N TYR A 77 8.73 7.42 -3.40
CA TYR A 77 8.00 7.20 -2.16
C TYR A 77 6.55 7.64 -2.33
N ILE A 78 5.62 6.71 -2.17
CA ILE A 78 4.18 6.99 -2.23
C ILE A 78 3.60 6.86 -0.84
N SER A 79 2.94 7.90 -0.35
CA SER A 79 2.23 7.88 0.92
C SER A 79 1.05 8.84 0.93
N ALA A 80 0.01 8.48 1.68
CA ALA A 80 -1.10 9.37 1.97
C ALA A 80 -0.69 10.33 3.10
N LEU A 81 -0.05 11.42 2.76
CA LEU A 81 0.35 12.46 3.71
C LEU A 81 -0.80 13.45 3.89
N THR A 82 -1.68 13.19 4.84
CA THR A 82 -2.79 14.09 5.12
C THR A 82 -2.26 15.45 5.61
N GLN A 83 -2.60 16.52 4.88
CA GLN A 83 -2.18 17.90 5.19
C GLN A 83 -3.33 18.74 5.75
N LEU A 84 -4.40 18.10 6.18
CA LEU A 84 -5.56 18.73 6.77
C LEU A 84 -5.45 18.75 8.30
N ASN A 85 -6.06 19.75 8.92
CA ASN A 85 -6.25 19.83 10.36
C ASN A 85 -7.70 19.43 10.69
N VAL A 86 -7.89 18.85 11.87
CA VAL A 86 -9.21 18.61 12.46
C VAL A 86 -9.74 19.91 13.05
N ASP A 87 -8.85 20.70 13.63
CA ASP A 87 -9.12 22.02 14.20
C ASP A 87 -7.87 22.94 14.05
N GLU A 88 -7.90 24.13 14.65
CA GLU A 88 -6.81 25.11 14.52
C GLU A 88 -5.43 24.61 15.00
N HIS A 89 -5.39 23.58 15.85
CA HIS A 89 -4.17 23.14 16.54
C HIS A 89 -3.83 21.67 16.26
N ASN A 90 -4.80 20.86 15.79
CA ASN A 90 -4.65 19.43 15.64
C ASN A 90 -4.64 19.02 14.18
N ARG A 91 -3.48 18.64 13.69
CA ARG A 91 -3.31 18.03 12.37
C ARG A 91 -3.84 16.60 12.39
N ILE A 92 -4.50 16.18 11.31
CA ILE A 92 -4.90 14.79 11.09
C ILE A 92 -3.65 13.91 11.02
N PRO A 93 -3.51 12.90 11.90
CA PRO A 93 -2.39 11.98 11.82
C PRO A 93 -2.42 11.21 10.48
N THR A 94 -1.28 11.18 9.80
CA THR A 94 -1.13 10.41 8.56
C THR A 94 -1.43 8.93 8.77
N THR A 95 -1.12 8.40 9.96
CA THR A 95 -1.40 7.03 10.37
C THR A 95 -2.88 6.70 10.36
N ASP A 96 -3.75 7.62 10.77
CA ASP A 96 -5.19 7.38 10.84
C ASP A 96 -5.80 7.23 9.44
N GLY A 97 -5.44 8.10 8.50
CA GLY A 97 -5.87 7.98 7.11
C GLY A 97 -5.43 6.66 6.48
N ARG A 98 -4.20 6.25 6.73
CA ARG A 98 -3.66 4.96 6.25
C ARG A 98 -4.37 3.77 6.89
N LEU A 99 -4.63 3.83 8.19
CA LEU A 99 -5.34 2.79 8.92
C LEU A 99 -6.76 2.62 8.38
N LEU A 100 -7.48 3.72 8.15
CA LEU A 100 -8.83 3.68 7.57
C LEU A 100 -8.84 3.11 6.15
N ARG A 101 -7.90 3.51 5.29
CA ARG A 101 -7.71 2.89 3.96
C ARG A 101 -7.57 1.38 4.08
N ARG A 102 -6.72 0.93 5.01
CA ARG A 102 -6.44 -0.49 5.24
C ARG A 102 -7.67 -1.22 5.75
N ILE A 103 -8.35 -0.73 6.77
CA ILE A 103 -9.58 -1.33 7.31
C ILE A 103 -10.59 -1.56 6.20
N VAL A 104 -10.87 -0.54 5.38
CA VAL A 104 -11.86 -0.63 4.30
C VAL A 104 -11.42 -1.61 3.21
N ARG A 105 -10.14 -1.59 2.81
CA ARG A 105 -9.61 -2.52 1.80
C ARG A 105 -9.64 -3.96 2.29
N ASP A 106 -9.11 -4.21 3.48
CA ASP A 106 -8.88 -5.56 3.99
C ASP A 106 -10.20 -6.24 4.36
N ALA A 107 -11.20 -5.49 4.82
CA ALA A 107 -12.57 -5.99 4.97
C ALA A 107 -13.16 -6.53 3.66
N ARG A 108 -12.67 -6.03 2.50
CA ARG A 108 -13.12 -6.49 1.17
C ARG A 108 -12.27 -7.61 0.60
N THR A 109 -10.98 -7.68 0.92
CA THR A 109 -10.04 -8.50 0.15
C THR A 109 -9.13 -9.45 0.94
N ARG A 110 -8.75 -9.20 2.19
CA ARG A 110 -7.59 -9.89 2.78
C ARG A 110 -7.64 -10.37 4.24
N GLY A 111 -8.33 -9.80 5.16
CA GLY A 111 -8.43 -10.29 6.54
C GLY A 111 -7.13 -10.33 7.37
N GLU A 112 -6.10 -9.54 7.09
CA GLU A 112 -4.85 -9.49 7.87
C GLU A 112 -4.24 -8.09 8.01
N GLU A 113 -3.58 -7.83 9.17
CA GLU A 113 -2.95 -6.57 9.56
C GLU A 113 -1.41 -6.66 9.63
N ASN A 114 -0.72 -5.54 9.37
CA ASN A 114 0.38 -4.86 10.06
C ASN A 114 1.57 -4.30 9.28
N HIS A 115 1.98 -3.09 9.71
CA HIS A 115 3.26 -2.35 9.82
C HIS A 115 3.98 -1.87 8.56
N ILE A 116 4.06 -0.52 8.43
CA ILE A 116 4.96 0.15 7.48
C ILE A 116 5.58 1.41 8.12
N PHE A 117 6.90 1.47 8.23
CA PHE A 117 7.79 2.66 8.28
C PHE A 117 9.26 2.21 8.40
N PRO A 118 10.30 2.71 7.71
CA PRO A 118 10.97 4.00 7.86
C PRO A 118 11.90 4.50 6.71
N TYR A 119 11.61 4.39 5.43
CA TYR A 119 12.59 4.68 4.37
C TYR A 119 12.29 5.93 3.51
N GLN A 120 11.71 6.99 4.08
CA GLN A 120 11.30 8.18 3.34
C GLN A 120 12.46 8.98 2.74
N GLU A 121 13.59 9.03 3.45
CA GLU A 121 14.73 9.89 3.09
C GLU A 121 15.56 9.39 1.90
N THR A 122 15.40 8.13 1.49
CA THR A 122 16.16 7.53 0.39
C THR A 122 15.45 7.62 -0.98
N ALA A 123 14.26 8.21 -1.04
CA ALA A 123 13.50 8.35 -2.27
C ALA A 123 13.99 9.51 -3.15
N ASP A 124 13.98 9.32 -4.47
CA ASP A 124 14.30 10.38 -5.44
C ASP A 124 13.15 11.40 -5.55
N VAL A 125 11.91 10.96 -5.40
CA VAL A 125 10.70 11.78 -5.36
C VAL A 125 9.72 11.28 -4.32
N MET A 126 8.92 12.21 -3.79
CA MET A 126 7.79 11.88 -2.91
C MET A 126 6.48 12.21 -3.62
N PHE A 127 5.59 11.23 -3.71
CA PHE A 127 4.24 11.41 -4.22
C PHE A 127 3.23 11.31 -3.08
N ASN A 128 2.49 12.41 -2.84
CA ASN A 128 1.41 12.40 -1.85
C ASN A 128 0.13 11.88 -2.48
N SER A 129 -0.31 10.70 -2.06
CA SER A 129 -1.52 10.05 -2.54
C SER A 129 -2.78 10.40 -1.73
N ALA A 130 -2.71 11.33 -0.76
CA ALA A 130 -3.88 11.74 0.01
C ALA A 130 -4.81 12.61 -0.83
N LEU A 131 -6.10 12.30 -0.77
CA LEU A 131 -7.16 13.10 -1.39
C LEU A 131 -7.92 13.87 -0.31
N ILE A 132 -8.27 15.12 -0.57
CA ILE A 132 -8.94 16.00 0.40
C ILE A 132 -10.25 15.40 0.89
N TYR A 133 -11.00 14.75 0.01
CA TYR A 133 -12.32 14.14 0.30
C TYR A 133 -12.24 12.69 0.80
N GLU A 134 -11.06 12.13 0.87
CA GLU A 134 -10.86 10.70 1.12
C GLU A 134 -11.48 10.22 2.43
N LEU A 135 -11.27 10.95 3.52
CA LEU A 135 -11.79 10.58 4.83
C LEU A 135 -13.32 10.64 4.89
N ALA A 136 -13.94 11.57 4.16
CA ALA A 136 -15.38 11.66 4.02
C ALA A 136 -15.97 10.45 3.29
N VAL A 137 -15.26 9.95 2.27
CA VAL A 137 -15.64 8.74 1.52
C VAL A 137 -15.40 7.49 2.36
N LEU A 138 -14.20 7.33 2.93
CA LEU A 138 -13.85 6.16 3.74
C LEU A 138 -14.73 6.02 4.97
N LYS A 139 -15.23 7.12 5.55
CA LYS A 139 -16.17 7.11 6.66
C LYS A 139 -17.36 6.19 6.40
N VAL A 140 -17.98 6.31 5.23
CA VAL A 140 -19.18 5.52 4.85
C VAL A 140 -18.94 4.01 4.94
N TYR A 141 -17.71 3.58 4.66
CA TYR A 141 -17.33 2.17 4.66
C TYR A 141 -16.73 1.72 5.99
N ALA A 142 -15.96 2.59 6.64
CA ALA A 142 -15.23 2.25 7.87
C ALA A 142 -16.16 2.22 9.10
N GLU A 143 -17.13 3.14 9.21
CA GLU A 143 -18.02 3.21 10.37
C GLU A 143 -18.76 1.89 10.66
N PRO A 144 -19.41 1.22 9.70
CA PRO A 144 -20.07 -0.06 9.95
C PRO A 144 -19.10 -1.15 10.46
N LEU A 145 -17.87 -1.17 9.94
CA LEU A 145 -16.83 -2.13 10.34
C LEU A 145 -16.39 -1.86 11.79
N LEU A 146 -16.13 -0.59 12.12
CA LEU A 146 -15.71 -0.19 13.46
C LEU A 146 -16.82 -0.36 14.51
N PHE A 147 -18.09 -0.15 14.14
CA PHE A 147 -19.23 -0.42 15.01
C PHE A 147 -19.44 -1.91 15.28
N GLY A 148 -19.03 -2.79 14.35
CA GLY A 148 -19.11 -4.23 14.49
C GLY A 148 -18.11 -4.83 15.47
N ILE A 149 -17.10 -4.06 15.95
CA ILE A 149 -16.10 -4.55 16.90
C ILE A 149 -16.71 -4.69 18.29
N GLU A 150 -16.64 -5.90 18.84
CA GLU A 150 -17.19 -6.23 20.15
C GLU A 150 -16.44 -5.52 21.30
N ARG A 151 -17.14 -5.30 22.42
CA ARG A 151 -16.59 -4.51 23.55
C ARG A 151 -15.42 -5.17 24.27
N ASP A 152 -15.31 -6.47 24.20
CA ASP A 152 -14.25 -7.30 24.81
C ASP A 152 -13.07 -7.54 23.85
N ALA A 153 -13.18 -7.11 22.59
CA ALA A 153 -12.08 -7.18 21.65
C ALA A 153 -10.95 -6.21 22.01
N PRO A 154 -9.68 -6.61 21.87
CA PRO A 154 -8.52 -5.74 22.15
C PRO A 154 -8.55 -4.44 21.34
N GLU A 155 -9.10 -4.49 20.14
CA GLU A 155 -9.18 -3.34 19.19
C GLU A 155 -10.32 -2.36 19.52
N TYR A 156 -11.19 -2.67 20.49
CA TYR A 156 -12.38 -1.85 20.78
C TYR A 156 -12.05 -0.39 21.13
N VAL A 157 -11.01 -0.17 21.91
CA VAL A 157 -10.60 1.19 22.33
C VAL A 157 -10.18 2.02 21.12
N GLU A 158 -9.41 1.41 20.21
CA GLU A 158 -8.96 2.06 18.98
C GLU A 158 -10.12 2.29 18.01
N ALA A 159 -11.03 1.34 17.87
CA ALA A 159 -12.24 1.51 17.08
C ALA A 159 -13.09 2.70 17.57
N LYS A 160 -13.24 2.84 18.87
CA LYS A 160 -13.96 3.98 19.48
C LYS A 160 -13.25 5.31 19.21
N ARG A 161 -11.91 5.32 19.25
CA ARG A 161 -11.10 6.50 18.92
C ARG A 161 -11.30 6.90 17.46
N LEU A 162 -11.24 5.95 16.53
CA LEU A 162 -11.45 6.18 15.11
C LEU A 162 -12.89 6.64 14.79
N LEU A 163 -13.90 6.07 15.44
CA LEU A 163 -15.28 6.53 15.29
C LEU A 163 -15.43 8.01 15.69
N LYS A 164 -14.87 8.41 16.84
CA LYS A 164 -14.86 9.82 17.26
C LYS A 164 -14.11 10.72 16.30
N PHE A 165 -13.01 10.22 15.73
CA PHE A 165 -12.26 10.96 14.71
C PHE A 165 -13.10 11.13 13.44
N LEU A 166 -13.83 10.11 13.02
CA LEU A 166 -14.69 10.17 11.84
C LEU A 166 -15.90 11.11 12.02
N ASP A 167 -16.31 11.43 13.25
CA ASP A 167 -17.38 12.40 13.52
C ASP A 167 -17.07 13.82 13.01
N TYR A 168 -15.81 14.17 12.80
CA TYR A 168 -15.41 15.46 12.22
C TYR A 168 -15.67 15.57 10.71
N PHE A 169 -16.03 14.48 10.03
CA PHE A 169 -16.23 14.47 8.59
C PHE A 169 -17.68 14.24 8.21
N VAL A 170 -18.16 15.01 7.24
CA VAL A 170 -19.46 14.76 6.61
C VAL A 170 -19.31 13.58 5.63
N PRO A 171 -20.14 12.53 5.72
CA PRO A 171 -20.03 11.39 4.83
C PRO A 171 -20.29 11.77 3.37
N MET A 172 -19.47 11.26 2.46
CA MET A 172 -19.61 11.45 1.02
C MET A 172 -19.88 10.10 0.34
N PRO A 173 -21.03 9.92 -0.33
CA PRO A 173 -21.36 8.68 -1.01
C PRO A 173 -20.47 8.45 -2.24
N ALA A 174 -20.24 7.18 -2.58
CA ALA A 174 -19.30 6.77 -3.63
C ALA A 174 -19.78 7.09 -5.05
N ASP A 175 -21.06 7.31 -5.27
CA ASP A 175 -21.62 7.67 -6.59
C ASP A 175 -21.08 9.00 -7.12
N GLN A 176 -20.61 9.88 -6.23
CA GLN A 176 -19.97 11.15 -6.58
C GLN A 176 -18.47 11.03 -6.90
N ILE A 177 -17.89 9.85 -6.74
CA ILE A 177 -16.44 9.62 -6.89
C ILE A 177 -16.14 9.05 -8.27
N PRO A 178 -15.27 9.68 -9.07
CA PRO A 178 -14.84 9.13 -10.36
C PRO A 178 -14.21 7.74 -10.25
N ASN A 179 -14.43 6.89 -11.25
CA ASN A 179 -13.87 5.53 -11.25
C ASN A 179 -12.33 5.51 -11.37
N SER A 180 -11.73 6.61 -11.85
CA SER A 180 -10.28 6.81 -11.91
C SER A 180 -9.66 7.35 -10.61
N SER A 181 -10.47 7.61 -9.58
CA SER A 181 -9.97 8.11 -8.29
C SER A 181 -9.17 7.04 -7.54
N LEU A 182 -8.05 7.41 -6.94
CA LEU A 182 -7.24 6.52 -6.10
C LEU A 182 -8.04 5.90 -4.94
N VAL A 183 -9.04 6.60 -4.40
CA VAL A 183 -9.87 6.05 -3.31
C VAL A 183 -10.66 4.82 -3.76
N ARG A 184 -10.89 4.64 -5.06
CA ARG A 184 -11.58 3.47 -5.62
C ARG A 184 -10.82 2.17 -5.41
N GLU A 185 -9.51 2.21 -5.23
CA GLU A 185 -8.72 1.04 -4.82
C GLU A 185 -9.27 0.43 -3.52
N PHE A 186 -9.66 1.28 -2.58
CA PHE A 186 -10.14 0.84 -1.25
C PHE A 186 -11.62 0.51 -1.24
N ILE A 187 -12.45 1.37 -1.85
CA ILE A 187 -13.91 1.23 -1.82
C ILE A 187 -14.50 0.43 -3.00
N GLY A 188 -13.70 0.16 -4.03
CA GLY A 188 -14.08 -0.57 -5.23
C GLY A 188 -14.65 0.28 -6.36
N GLY A 189 -14.86 -0.37 -7.50
CA GLY A 189 -15.34 0.28 -8.72
C GLY A 189 -14.25 1.11 -9.42
N SER A 190 -12.97 0.77 -9.24
CA SER A 190 -11.86 1.33 -10.01
C SER A 190 -12.00 0.99 -11.50
N CYS A 191 -11.60 1.89 -12.37
CA CYS A 191 -11.42 1.62 -13.81
C CYS A 191 -10.06 0.97 -14.11
N PHE A 192 -9.21 0.83 -13.11
CA PHE A 192 -7.92 0.15 -13.21
C PHE A 192 -8.06 -1.28 -12.68
N ASP A 193 -7.57 -2.26 -13.45
CA ASP A 193 -7.42 -3.64 -13.01
C ASP A 193 -6.18 -3.74 -12.11
N VAL A 194 -6.39 -4.13 -10.84
CA VAL A 194 -5.33 -4.27 -9.82
C VAL A 194 -5.21 -5.73 -9.38
#